data_78946a11bdafa7dc620ea41b403418ac
#
_entry.id   78946a11bdafa7dc620ea41b403418ac
#
_cell.length_a   1.000
_cell.length_b   1.000
_cell.length_c   1.000
_cell.angle_alpha   90.00
_cell.angle_beta   90.00
_cell.angle_gamma   90.00
#
_symmetry.space_group_name_H-M   'P 1'
#
loop_
_entity.id
_entity.type
_entity.pdbx_description
1 polymer ?
#
loop_
_entity_poly.entity_id
_entity_poly.type
_entity_poly.pdbx_seq_one_letter_code
_entity_poly.pdbx_strand_id
1 'polypeptide(L)'
;RGNLEAIWPLRPQSMEYVTDQTGELYCKFLFAGGRTVTLPFKEVFVVRRHFNSNDLLGDTNTAILPTLDLAHTQTAGIESAIRSGATIRGILKYNQVLSPEKLKQEKEAFIADYLTITNSGGIAVLDSKAEYIPLKNEGSFAVDDKQLQAVKQKIYEYLGINEKIVNSSYTEDEWAAFYESVIEPLAVQFSLELTDKIFTKREQAFGNSIIFEANRLQFASNETKANMIKELMPLGLFTIN
;
A
#
# COMPACT_ATOMS: atom_id res chain seq x y z
N ARG A 1 -1.83 20.64 -34.93
CA ARG A 1 -2.15 20.32 -33.52
C ARG A 1 -2.56 21.61 -32.82
N GLY A 2 -3.61 21.59 -31.98
CA GLY A 2 -4.01 22.71 -31.13
C GLY A 2 -3.03 22.91 -29.98
N ASN A 3 -3.15 24.01 -29.24
CA ASN A 3 -2.39 24.25 -28.02
C ASN A 3 -2.80 23.22 -26.96
N LEU A 4 -1.85 22.75 -26.16
CA LEU A 4 -2.13 21.93 -25.00
C LEU A 4 -2.82 22.83 -23.95
N GLU A 5 -4.07 22.53 -23.62
CA GLU A 5 -4.84 23.29 -22.62
C GLU A 5 -4.71 22.68 -21.24
N ALA A 6 -4.80 21.34 -21.11
CA ALA A 6 -4.71 20.63 -19.84
C ALA A 6 -4.41 19.15 -20.03
N ILE A 7 -3.92 18.51 -18.97
CA ILE A 7 -3.76 17.07 -18.84
C ILE A 7 -4.70 16.59 -17.74
N TRP A 8 -5.61 15.69 -18.07
CA TRP A 8 -6.61 15.18 -17.14
C TRP A 8 -6.35 13.73 -16.75
N PRO A 9 -6.25 13.41 -15.45
CA PRO A 9 -6.12 12.03 -15.02
C PRO A 9 -7.42 11.27 -15.27
N LEU A 10 -7.36 10.18 -16.04
CA LEU A 10 -8.48 9.30 -16.27
C LEU A 10 -8.56 8.23 -15.18
N ARG A 11 -9.80 7.88 -14.75
CA ARG A 11 -10.07 6.81 -13.78
C ARG A 11 -11.10 5.84 -14.38
N PRO A 12 -10.74 5.05 -15.41
CA PRO A 12 -11.63 4.06 -15.98
C PRO A 12 -11.76 2.84 -15.06
N GLN A 13 -12.84 2.08 -15.23
CA GLN A 13 -13.01 0.76 -14.65
C GLN A 13 -12.18 -0.30 -15.39
N SER A 14 -12.12 -0.16 -16.72
CA SER A 14 -11.26 -0.98 -17.57
C SER A 14 -10.75 -0.18 -18.76
N MET A 15 -9.63 -0.61 -19.33
CA MET A 15 -9.03 -0.05 -20.53
C MET A 15 -8.65 -1.18 -21.47
N GLU A 16 -8.92 -0.99 -22.75
CA GLU A 16 -8.56 -1.90 -23.84
C GLU A 16 -7.82 -1.11 -24.91
N TYR A 17 -6.80 -1.73 -25.52
CA TYR A 17 -6.21 -1.23 -26.75
C TYR A 17 -6.92 -1.86 -27.92
N VAL A 18 -7.33 -1.02 -28.87
CA VAL A 18 -7.98 -1.44 -30.10
C VAL A 18 -7.28 -0.79 -31.28
N THR A 19 -7.15 -1.52 -32.38
CA THR A 19 -6.64 -1.00 -33.65
C THR A 19 -7.78 -0.86 -34.63
N ASP A 20 -7.75 0.20 -35.41
CA ASP A 20 -8.66 0.35 -36.54
C ASP A 20 -8.17 -0.43 -37.78
N GLN A 21 -8.94 -0.32 -38.89
CA GLN A 21 -8.60 -0.99 -40.16
C GLN A 21 -7.31 -0.45 -40.80
N THR A 22 -6.87 0.73 -40.40
CA THR A 22 -5.64 1.37 -40.89
C THR A 22 -4.42 1.01 -40.05
N GLY A 23 -4.61 0.30 -38.93
CA GLY A 23 -3.57 -0.06 -37.96
C GLY A 23 -3.29 1.04 -36.93
N GLU A 24 -4.04 2.12 -36.90
CA GLU A 24 -3.92 3.13 -35.83
C GLU A 24 -4.42 2.56 -34.51
N LEU A 25 -3.66 2.87 -33.42
CA LEU A 25 -3.94 2.40 -32.07
C LEU A 25 -4.83 3.40 -31.33
N TYR A 26 -5.87 2.87 -30.67
CA TYR A 26 -6.82 3.61 -29.83
C TYR A 26 -6.88 3.01 -28.45
N CYS A 27 -7.15 3.84 -27.46
CA CYS A 27 -7.49 3.45 -26.10
C CYS A 27 -8.99 3.54 -25.89
N LYS A 28 -9.63 2.42 -25.59
CA LYS A 28 -11.05 2.36 -25.26
C LYS A 28 -11.20 2.24 -23.75
N PHE A 29 -11.83 3.20 -23.14
CA PHE A 29 -12.05 3.30 -21.70
C PHE A 29 -13.49 3.00 -21.36
N LEU A 30 -13.71 2.17 -20.36
CA LEU A 30 -15.02 1.94 -19.74
C LEU A 30 -15.04 2.66 -18.39
N PHE A 31 -15.97 3.56 -18.19
CA PHE A 31 -16.17 4.30 -16.94
C PHE A 31 -17.35 3.75 -16.14
N ALA A 32 -17.44 4.13 -14.87
CA ALA A 32 -18.57 3.85 -14.01
C ALA A 32 -19.88 4.32 -14.68
N GLY A 33 -20.93 3.49 -14.60
CA GLY A 33 -22.20 3.76 -15.29
C GLY A 33 -22.25 3.27 -16.74
N GLY A 34 -21.27 2.48 -17.21
CA GLY A 34 -21.29 1.87 -18.53
C GLY A 34 -20.91 2.80 -19.68
N ARG A 35 -20.48 4.03 -19.40
CA ARG A 35 -20.03 4.98 -20.43
C ARG A 35 -18.70 4.52 -21.02
N THR A 36 -18.65 4.37 -22.34
CA THR A 36 -17.43 4.04 -23.08
C THR A 36 -16.94 5.25 -23.85
N VAL A 37 -15.63 5.51 -23.80
CA VAL A 37 -14.94 6.55 -24.55
C VAL A 37 -13.74 5.94 -25.25
N THR A 38 -13.59 6.22 -26.55
CA THR A 38 -12.42 5.76 -27.32
C THR A 38 -11.63 6.99 -27.76
N LEU A 39 -10.35 7.01 -27.43
CA LEU A 39 -9.42 8.10 -27.77
C LEU A 39 -8.25 7.55 -28.59
N PRO A 40 -7.74 8.30 -29.56
CA PRO A 40 -6.49 7.93 -30.22
C PRO A 40 -5.34 7.78 -29.21
N PHE A 41 -4.52 6.77 -29.35
CA PHE A 41 -3.36 6.53 -28.44
C PHE A 41 -2.44 7.74 -28.35
N LYS A 42 -2.30 8.49 -29.43
CA LYS A 42 -1.50 9.73 -29.47
C LYS A 42 -2.00 10.85 -28.56
N GLU A 43 -3.25 10.79 -28.12
CA GLU A 43 -3.88 11.77 -27.21
C GLU A 43 -3.91 11.27 -25.77
N VAL A 44 -3.46 10.04 -25.53
CA VAL A 44 -3.45 9.41 -24.21
C VAL A 44 -2.03 9.30 -23.70
N PHE A 45 -1.77 9.88 -22.54
CA PHE A 45 -0.51 9.75 -21.83
C PHE A 45 -0.55 8.51 -20.94
N VAL A 46 0.37 7.56 -21.15
CA VAL A 46 0.40 6.27 -20.45
C VAL A 46 1.74 6.10 -19.74
N VAL A 47 1.67 5.96 -18.41
CA VAL A 47 2.82 5.57 -17.58
C VAL A 47 2.56 4.19 -17.03
N ARG A 48 3.55 3.31 -17.12
CA ARG A 48 3.43 1.90 -16.79
C ARG A 48 4.46 1.51 -15.75
N ARG A 49 4.11 0.53 -14.98
CA ARG A 49 5.02 -0.11 -14.02
C ARG A 49 5.02 -1.62 -14.25
N HIS A 50 6.18 -2.27 -14.16
CA HIS A 50 6.31 -3.71 -14.37
C HIS A 50 5.75 -4.16 -15.75
N PHE A 51 6.51 -3.98 -16.81
CA PHE A 51 6.10 -4.35 -18.17
C PHE A 51 6.95 -5.51 -18.72
N ASN A 52 7.03 -6.62 -17.96
CA ASN A 52 7.82 -7.80 -18.35
C ASN A 52 7.07 -8.69 -19.35
N SER A 53 5.75 -8.80 -19.21
CA SER A 53 4.93 -9.68 -20.06
C SER A 53 4.04 -8.92 -21.05
N ASN A 54 3.82 -7.63 -20.85
CA ASN A 54 2.96 -6.81 -21.68
C ASN A 54 3.54 -5.42 -21.88
N ASP A 55 4.01 -5.15 -23.09
CA ASP A 55 4.66 -3.88 -23.44
C ASP A 55 3.69 -2.69 -23.52
N LEU A 56 2.39 -2.94 -23.70
CA LEU A 56 1.39 -1.90 -23.84
C LEU A 56 0.74 -1.50 -22.52
N LEU A 57 0.29 -2.48 -21.73
CA LEU A 57 -0.47 -2.24 -20.49
C LEU A 57 0.38 -2.32 -19.22
N GLY A 58 1.55 -2.95 -19.31
CA GLY A 58 2.29 -3.38 -18.14
C GLY A 58 1.70 -4.64 -17.50
N ASP A 59 2.35 -5.15 -16.47
CA ASP A 59 1.92 -6.36 -15.78
C ASP A 59 0.79 -6.05 -14.81
N THR A 60 -0.04 -7.07 -14.56
CA THR A 60 -1.12 -6.97 -13.58
C THR A 60 -0.56 -7.08 -12.15
N ASN A 61 -1.26 -6.52 -11.17
CA ASN A 61 -0.89 -6.62 -9.75
C ASN A 61 -1.22 -7.99 -9.13
N THR A 62 -1.54 -9.01 -9.94
CA THR A 62 -1.88 -10.36 -9.45
C THR A 62 -0.78 -10.99 -8.61
N ALA A 63 0.48 -10.67 -8.86
CA ALA A 63 1.61 -11.19 -8.10
C ALA A 63 1.59 -10.81 -6.61
N ILE A 64 1.05 -9.63 -6.27
CA ILE A 64 0.99 -9.15 -4.88
C ILE A 64 -0.31 -9.53 -4.17
N LEU A 65 -1.38 -9.89 -4.89
CA LEU A 65 -2.69 -10.17 -4.31
C LEU A 65 -2.64 -11.23 -3.19
N PRO A 66 -1.97 -12.39 -3.34
CA PRO A 66 -1.90 -13.37 -2.26
C PRO A 66 -1.24 -12.83 -0.98
N THR A 67 -0.27 -11.93 -1.14
CA THR A 67 0.41 -11.29 0.01
C THR A 67 -0.51 -10.29 0.70
N LEU A 68 -1.31 -9.54 -0.05
CA LEU A 68 -2.31 -8.62 0.50
C LEU A 68 -3.43 -9.36 1.21
N ASP A 69 -3.91 -10.48 0.65
CA ASP A 69 -4.91 -11.34 1.27
C ASP A 69 -4.39 -11.95 2.58
N LEU A 70 -3.12 -12.35 2.60
CA LEU A 70 -2.48 -12.84 3.82
C LEU A 70 -2.37 -11.72 4.88
N ALA A 71 -1.96 -10.52 4.49
CA ALA A 71 -1.91 -9.35 5.39
C ALA A 71 -3.29 -9.04 5.98
N HIS A 72 -4.33 -9.09 5.16
CA HIS A 72 -5.72 -8.89 5.60
C HIS A 72 -6.14 -9.98 6.59
N THR A 73 -5.86 -11.23 6.29
CA THR A 73 -6.17 -12.38 7.16
C THR A 73 -5.44 -12.28 8.51
N GLN A 74 -4.16 -11.88 8.50
CA GLN A 74 -3.39 -11.65 9.73
C GLN A 74 -4.03 -10.54 10.58
N THR A 75 -4.43 -9.44 9.97
CA THR A 75 -5.08 -8.32 10.68
C THR A 75 -6.42 -8.76 11.28
N ALA A 76 -7.24 -9.49 10.53
CA ALA A 76 -8.51 -10.04 11.01
C ALA A 76 -8.29 -11.06 12.14
N GLY A 77 -7.23 -11.88 12.04
CA GLY A 77 -6.82 -12.82 13.09
C GLY A 77 -6.44 -12.11 14.39
N ILE A 78 -5.64 -11.04 14.30
CA ILE A 78 -5.27 -10.20 15.46
C ILE A 78 -6.51 -9.57 16.08
N GLU A 79 -7.40 -8.98 15.27
CA GLU A 79 -8.66 -8.42 15.78
C GLU A 79 -9.49 -9.47 16.51
N SER A 80 -9.65 -10.67 15.92
CA SER A 80 -10.35 -11.79 16.53
C SER A 80 -9.70 -12.25 17.82
N ALA A 81 -8.36 -12.30 17.87
CA ALA A 81 -7.60 -12.66 19.07
C ALA A 81 -7.80 -11.64 20.19
N ILE A 82 -7.76 -10.34 19.89
CA ILE A 82 -8.01 -9.26 20.84
C ILE A 82 -9.45 -9.36 21.39
N ARG A 83 -10.43 -9.52 20.51
CA ARG A 83 -11.85 -9.68 20.90
C ARG A 83 -12.06 -10.94 21.76
N SER A 84 -11.41 -12.04 21.39
CA SER A 84 -11.47 -13.30 22.13
C SER A 84 -10.73 -13.26 23.46
N GLY A 85 -9.59 -12.54 23.51
CA GLY A 85 -8.81 -12.36 24.74
C GLY A 85 -9.53 -11.49 25.77
N ALA A 86 -10.37 -10.56 25.32
CA ALA A 86 -11.24 -9.77 26.18
C ALA A 86 -12.44 -10.56 26.74
N THR A 87 -12.71 -11.76 26.21
CA THR A 87 -13.83 -12.59 26.65
C THR A 87 -13.30 -13.78 27.43
N ILE A 88 -13.53 -13.80 28.75
CA ILE A 88 -13.21 -14.94 29.60
C ILE A 88 -14.06 -16.13 29.14
N ARG A 89 -13.43 -17.19 28.71
CA ARG A 89 -14.10 -18.43 28.26
C ARG A 89 -13.86 -19.50 29.30
N GLY A 90 -14.92 -20.15 29.74
CA GLY A 90 -14.84 -21.23 30.71
C GLY A 90 -16.08 -22.09 30.67
N ILE A 91 -16.03 -23.18 31.41
CA ILE A 91 -17.17 -24.07 31.65
C ILE A 91 -17.69 -23.74 33.03
N LEU A 92 -18.97 -23.39 33.11
CA LEU A 92 -19.70 -23.29 34.39
C LEU A 92 -20.31 -24.64 34.68
N LYS A 93 -19.75 -25.36 35.65
CA LYS A 93 -20.17 -26.68 36.05
C LYS A 93 -21.03 -26.61 37.31
N TYR A 94 -22.20 -27.19 37.28
CA TYR A 94 -23.09 -27.30 38.45
C TYR A 94 -23.05 -28.70 39.02
N ASN A 95 -22.98 -28.81 40.34
CA ASN A 95 -22.95 -30.09 41.04
C ASN A 95 -24.33 -30.73 41.25
N GLN A 96 -25.37 -30.14 40.65
CA GLN A 96 -26.73 -30.67 40.69
C GLN A 96 -27.35 -30.58 39.26
N VAL A 97 -28.33 -31.47 39.03
CA VAL A 97 -29.04 -31.53 37.75
C VAL A 97 -30.00 -30.33 37.67
N LEU A 98 -29.80 -29.45 36.74
CA LEU A 98 -30.67 -28.32 36.46
C LEU A 98 -31.49 -28.58 35.18
N SER A 99 -32.69 -28.01 35.11
CA SER A 99 -33.47 -28.04 33.87
C SER A 99 -32.79 -27.17 32.78
N PRO A 100 -33.04 -27.44 31.49
CA PRO A 100 -32.46 -26.65 30.39
C PRO A 100 -32.75 -25.15 30.48
N GLU A 101 -33.95 -24.78 30.94
CA GLU A 101 -34.34 -23.38 31.12
C GLU A 101 -33.54 -22.71 32.26
N LYS A 102 -33.33 -23.40 33.37
CA LYS A 102 -32.51 -22.90 34.48
C LYS A 102 -31.04 -22.76 34.08
N LEU A 103 -30.48 -23.74 33.32
CA LEU A 103 -29.13 -23.64 32.82
C LEU A 103 -28.93 -22.41 31.93
N LYS A 104 -29.93 -22.08 31.11
CA LYS A 104 -29.89 -20.90 30.26
C LYS A 104 -29.95 -19.61 31.08
N GLN A 105 -30.83 -19.53 32.08
CA GLN A 105 -30.93 -18.37 32.96
C GLN A 105 -29.64 -18.14 33.76
N GLU A 106 -29.07 -19.19 34.35
CA GLU A 106 -27.81 -19.11 35.10
C GLU A 106 -26.64 -18.69 34.23
N LYS A 107 -26.57 -19.20 32.95
CA LYS A 107 -25.58 -18.78 31.98
C LYS A 107 -25.73 -17.28 31.67
N GLU A 108 -26.95 -16.81 31.42
CA GLU A 108 -27.18 -15.41 31.05
C GLU A 108 -26.86 -14.48 32.26
N ALA A 109 -27.24 -14.88 33.48
CA ALA A 109 -26.91 -14.16 34.71
C ALA A 109 -25.38 -14.08 34.91
N PHE A 110 -24.68 -15.21 34.75
CA PHE A 110 -23.23 -15.25 34.89
C PHE A 110 -22.53 -14.37 33.86
N ILE A 111 -22.99 -14.35 32.61
CA ILE A 111 -22.45 -13.50 31.57
C ILE A 111 -22.69 -12.03 31.89
N ALA A 112 -23.89 -11.66 32.34
CA ALA A 112 -24.23 -10.29 32.68
C ALA A 112 -23.44 -9.79 33.90
N ASP A 113 -23.24 -10.62 34.90
CA ASP A 113 -22.61 -10.23 36.17
C ASP A 113 -21.07 -10.25 36.10
N TYR A 114 -20.47 -11.15 35.32
CA TYR A 114 -19.03 -11.40 35.37
C TYR A 114 -18.27 -11.24 34.08
N LEU A 115 -18.92 -11.34 32.91
CA LEU A 115 -18.25 -11.31 31.61
C LEU A 115 -18.48 -10.03 30.80
N THR A 116 -19.25 -9.07 31.35
CA THR A 116 -19.47 -7.78 30.68
C THR A 116 -18.31 -6.83 30.98
N ILE A 117 -17.78 -6.17 29.94
CA ILE A 117 -16.61 -5.26 30.00
C ILE A 117 -16.82 -4.10 31.00
N THR A 118 -18.06 -3.77 31.34
CA THR A 118 -18.43 -2.74 32.33
C THR A 118 -18.22 -3.17 33.79
N ASN A 119 -18.06 -4.46 34.07
CA ASN A 119 -17.84 -4.98 35.41
C ASN A 119 -16.35 -5.14 35.72
N SER A 120 -15.67 -4.03 36.02
CA SER A 120 -14.22 -3.94 36.22
C SER A 120 -13.72 -4.49 37.57
N GLY A 121 -14.55 -5.17 38.34
CA GLY A 121 -14.21 -5.61 39.71
C GLY A 121 -13.27 -6.82 39.79
N GLY A 122 -13.13 -7.62 38.76
CA GLY A 122 -12.17 -8.73 38.68
C GLY A 122 -12.40 -9.90 39.66
N ILE A 123 -13.43 -9.85 40.51
CA ILE A 123 -13.73 -10.88 41.52
C ILE A 123 -15.10 -11.47 41.23
N ALA A 124 -15.14 -12.76 40.89
CA ALA A 124 -16.37 -13.53 40.80
C ALA A 124 -16.62 -14.27 42.15
N VAL A 125 -17.81 -14.10 42.71
CA VAL A 125 -18.25 -14.88 43.87
C VAL A 125 -19.18 -15.96 43.37
N LEU A 126 -18.79 -17.23 43.51
CA LEU A 126 -19.57 -18.38 43.11
C LEU A 126 -20.09 -19.08 44.38
N ASP A 127 -21.36 -19.52 44.36
CA ASP A 127 -21.90 -20.39 45.39
C ASP A 127 -21.27 -21.80 45.26
N SER A 128 -21.18 -22.55 46.35
CA SER A 128 -20.64 -23.90 46.39
C SER A 128 -21.28 -24.91 45.42
N LYS A 129 -22.37 -24.51 44.78
CA LYS A 129 -23.12 -25.29 43.79
C LYS A 129 -22.56 -25.20 42.37
N ALA A 130 -21.73 -24.20 42.09
CA ALA A 130 -21.17 -23.96 40.77
C ALA A 130 -19.64 -23.86 40.83
N GLU A 131 -18.98 -24.48 39.85
CA GLU A 131 -17.52 -24.42 39.65
C GLU A 131 -17.26 -23.80 38.30
N TYR A 132 -16.47 -22.72 38.25
CA TYR A 132 -15.99 -22.15 37.01
C TYR A 132 -14.62 -22.72 36.65
N ILE A 133 -14.55 -23.41 35.55
CA ILE A 133 -13.32 -23.98 35.00
C ILE A 133 -12.88 -23.09 33.81
N PRO A 134 -11.86 -22.24 33.96
CA PRO A 134 -11.36 -21.45 32.83
C PRO A 134 -10.80 -22.38 31.77
N LEU A 135 -11.23 -22.22 30.53
CA LEU A 135 -10.60 -22.88 29.41
C LEU A 135 -9.30 -22.14 29.15
N LYS A 136 -8.17 -22.80 29.39
CA LYS A 136 -6.87 -22.31 28.96
C LYS A 136 -6.90 -22.27 27.44
N ASN A 137 -6.79 -21.08 26.87
CA ASN A 137 -6.56 -20.92 25.44
C ASN A 137 -5.12 -21.37 25.13
N GLU A 138 -4.89 -22.67 25.05
CA GLU A 138 -3.60 -23.23 24.57
C GLU A 138 -3.38 -22.95 23.07
N GLY A 139 -4.33 -22.34 22.40
CA GLY A 139 -4.31 -21.92 21.00
C GLY A 139 -4.58 -20.44 20.81
N SER A 140 -4.05 -19.57 21.69
CA SER A 140 -4.02 -18.14 21.35
C SER A 140 -3.31 -18.00 20.00
N PHE A 141 -4.04 -17.61 18.96
CA PHE A 141 -3.47 -17.28 17.66
C PHE A 141 -2.62 -16.01 17.86
N ALA A 142 -1.40 -16.22 18.34
CA ALA A 142 -0.38 -15.19 18.35
C ALA A 142 0.21 -15.16 16.94
N VAL A 143 -0.12 -14.14 16.18
CA VAL A 143 0.61 -13.89 14.93
C VAL A 143 2.06 -13.61 15.33
N ASP A 144 2.98 -14.42 14.85
CA ASP A 144 4.40 -14.21 15.11
C ASP A 144 4.81 -12.87 14.44
N ASP A 145 5.45 -11.99 15.22
CA ASP A 145 5.96 -10.71 14.72
C ASP A 145 6.84 -10.88 13.49
N LYS A 146 7.61 -11.98 13.41
CA LYS A 146 8.43 -12.30 12.24
C LYS A 146 7.59 -12.55 10.99
N GLN A 147 6.43 -13.17 11.13
CA GLN A 147 5.52 -13.39 10.01
C GLN A 147 4.89 -12.08 9.55
N LEU A 148 4.50 -11.21 10.48
CA LEU A 148 4.01 -9.86 10.15
C LEU A 148 5.06 -9.04 9.41
N GLN A 149 6.29 -9.05 9.89
CA GLN A 149 7.40 -8.35 9.25
C GLN A 149 7.72 -8.93 7.86
N ALA A 150 7.69 -10.25 7.70
CA ALA A 150 7.93 -10.89 6.41
C ALA A 150 6.86 -10.50 5.36
N VAL A 151 5.60 -10.40 5.76
CA VAL A 151 4.52 -9.95 4.87
C VAL A 151 4.68 -8.47 4.50
N LYS A 152 4.97 -7.61 5.47
CA LYS A 152 5.30 -6.19 5.23
C LYS A 152 6.47 -6.05 4.27
N GLN A 153 7.55 -6.79 4.50
CA GLN A 153 8.74 -6.76 3.67
C GLN A 153 8.45 -7.11 2.21
N LYS A 154 7.66 -8.17 1.96
CA LYS A 154 7.23 -8.53 0.61
C LYS A 154 6.43 -7.44 -0.09
N ILE A 155 5.56 -6.73 0.65
CA ILE A 155 4.80 -5.60 0.09
C ILE A 155 5.75 -4.45 -0.26
N TYR A 156 6.70 -4.13 0.62
CA TYR A 156 7.69 -3.09 0.37
C TYR A 156 8.58 -3.42 -0.83
N GLU A 157 9.07 -4.65 -0.92
CA GLU A 157 9.86 -5.14 -2.07
C GLU A 157 9.10 -5.01 -3.38
N TYR A 158 7.82 -5.41 -3.40
CA TYR A 158 6.98 -5.25 -4.58
C TYR A 158 6.82 -3.77 -4.99
N LEU A 159 6.70 -2.88 -4.03
CA LEU A 159 6.58 -1.44 -4.27
C LEU A 159 7.94 -0.76 -4.53
N GLY A 160 9.06 -1.47 -4.32
CA GLY A 160 10.40 -0.92 -4.45
C GLY A 160 10.74 0.11 -3.35
N ILE A 161 10.13 -0.04 -2.18
CA ILE A 161 10.35 0.83 -1.02
C ILE A 161 10.88 0.02 0.15
N ASN A 162 11.37 0.69 1.18
CA ASN A 162 11.74 0.07 2.44
C ASN A 162 11.06 0.77 3.63
N GLU A 163 11.15 0.17 4.81
CA GLU A 163 10.53 0.71 6.01
C GLU A 163 11.06 2.11 6.39
N LYS A 164 12.32 2.39 6.13
CA LYS A 164 12.92 3.69 6.43
C LYS A 164 12.37 4.80 5.55
N ILE A 165 12.10 4.51 4.26
CA ILE A 165 11.44 5.46 3.36
C ILE A 165 10.01 5.73 3.84
N VAL A 166 9.27 4.69 4.24
CA VAL A 166 7.90 4.84 4.74
C VAL A 166 7.84 5.66 6.03
N ASN A 167 8.78 5.42 6.94
CA ASN A 167 8.85 6.09 8.25
C ASN A 167 9.60 7.44 8.20
N SER A 168 10.06 7.87 7.01
CA SER A 168 10.85 9.10 6.83
C SER A 168 12.13 9.14 7.70
N SER A 169 12.74 7.98 7.94
CA SER A 169 13.96 7.81 8.75
C SER A 169 15.16 7.36 7.91
N TYR A 170 15.15 7.68 6.62
CA TYR A 170 16.15 7.30 5.64
C TYR A 170 17.41 8.18 5.71
N THR A 171 18.53 7.59 5.30
CA THR A 171 19.78 8.31 5.01
C THR A 171 19.75 8.88 3.58
N GLU A 172 20.73 9.74 3.25
CA GLU A 172 20.87 10.28 1.88
C GLU A 172 21.08 9.16 0.85
N ASP A 173 21.91 8.17 1.17
CA ASP A 173 22.18 7.04 0.28
C ASP A 173 20.92 6.18 0.06
N GLU A 174 20.13 5.95 1.10
CA GLU A 174 18.86 5.21 1.01
C GLU A 174 17.82 5.98 0.17
N TRP A 175 17.79 7.30 0.31
CA TRP A 175 16.95 8.15 -0.54
C TRP A 175 17.42 8.13 -2.00
N ALA A 176 18.73 8.26 -2.23
CA ALA A 176 19.30 8.21 -3.58
C ALA A 176 18.99 6.88 -4.26
N ALA A 177 19.17 5.76 -3.55
CA ALA A 177 18.84 4.43 -4.06
C ALA A 177 17.36 4.27 -4.39
N PHE A 178 16.45 4.77 -3.54
CA PHE A 178 15.01 4.77 -3.81
C PHE A 178 14.68 5.64 -5.02
N TYR A 179 15.27 6.83 -5.09
CA TYR A 179 15.05 7.74 -6.20
C TYR A 179 15.47 7.09 -7.54
N GLU A 180 16.69 6.55 -7.62
CA GLU A 180 17.24 5.95 -8.83
C GLU A 180 16.50 4.68 -9.25
N SER A 181 16.03 3.89 -8.30
CA SER A 181 15.36 2.62 -8.61
C SER A 181 13.86 2.75 -8.90
N VAL A 182 13.18 3.73 -8.32
CA VAL A 182 11.70 3.83 -8.38
C VAL A 182 11.24 5.11 -9.05
N ILE A 183 11.80 6.26 -8.67
CA ILE A 183 11.32 7.57 -9.14
C ILE A 183 11.88 7.92 -10.50
N GLU A 184 13.19 7.75 -10.71
CA GLU A 184 13.86 8.13 -11.96
C GLU A 184 13.29 7.38 -13.17
N PRO A 185 13.05 6.06 -13.15
CA PRO A 185 12.42 5.36 -14.26
C PRO A 185 11.03 5.90 -14.63
N LEU A 186 10.25 6.32 -13.63
CA LEU A 186 8.97 6.98 -13.87
C LEU A 186 9.17 8.37 -14.49
N ALA A 187 10.10 9.17 -13.98
CA ALA A 187 10.42 10.49 -14.50
C ALA A 187 10.87 10.40 -15.96
N VAL A 188 11.69 9.40 -16.32
CA VAL A 188 12.10 9.13 -17.71
C VAL A 188 10.89 8.80 -18.58
N GLN A 189 9.98 7.93 -18.14
CA GLN A 189 8.75 7.64 -18.88
C GLN A 189 7.90 8.90 -19.09
N PHE A 190 7.73 9.73 -18.05
CA PHE A 190 7.03 11.02 -18.16
C PHE A 190 7.69 11.91 -19.21
N SER A 191 9.02 12.04 -19.18
CA SER A 191 9.77 12.84 -20.15
C SER A 191 9.54 12.37 -21.59
N LEU A 192 9.69 11.06 -21.82
CA LEU A 192 9.56 10.46 -23.16
C LEU A 192 8.12 10.56 -23.69
N GLU A 193 7.13 10.17 -22.88
CA GLU A 193 5.73 10.17 -23.28
C GLU A 193 5.22 11.59 -23.56
N LEU A 194 5.53 12.57 -22.70
CA LEU A 194 5.11 13.95 -22.91
C LEU A 194 5.81 14.57 -24.12
N THR A 195 7.10 14.28 -24.29
CA THR A 195 7.84 14.77 -25.48
C THR A 195 7.21 14.23 -26.76
N ASP A 196 6.88 12.92 -26.81
CA ASP A 196 6.29 12.31 -28.00
C ASP A 196 4.86 12.78 -28.27
N LYS A 197 4.06 12.99 -27.23
CA LYS A 197 2.65 13.38 -27.37
C LYS A 197 2.45 14.88 -27.65
N ILE A 198 3.32 15.73 -27.09
CA ILE A 198 3.18 17.19 -27.19
C ILE A 198 3.86 17.72 -28.45
N PHE A 199 5.09 17.28 -28.71
CA PHE A 199 5.86 17.78 -29.84
C PHE A 199 5.73 16.90 -31.09
N THR A 200 5.67 17.53 -32.26
CA THR A 200 5.78 16.83 -33.53
C THR A 200 7.21 16.31 -33.72
N LYS A 201 7.41 15.30 -34.58
CA LYS A 201 8.75 14.77 -34.88
C LYS A 201 9.72 15.83 -35.42
N ARG A 202 9.19 16.85 -36.13
CA ARG A 202 9.98 17.97 -36.59
C ARG A 202 10.46 18.85 -35.43
N GLU A 203 9.58 19.16 -34.51
CA GLU A 203 9.92 19.96 -33.31
C GLU A 203 10.94 19.23 -32.43
N GLN A 204 10.77 17.91 -32.24
CA GLN A 204 11.76 17.08 -31.55
C GLN A 204 13.12 17.11 -32.21
N ALA A 205 13.17 17.08 -33.57
CA ALA A 205 14.41 17.17 -34.31
C ALA A 205 15.14 18.53 -34.16
N PHE A 206 14.43 19.59 -33.74
CA PHE A 206 15.01 20.88 -33.35
C PHE A 206 15.44 20.96 -31.89
N GLY A 207 15.38 19.85 -31.15
CA GLY A 207 15.81 19.75 -29.75
C GLY A 207 14.70 20.06 -28.72
N ASN A 208 13.45 20.23 -29.16
CA ASN A 208 12.35 20.44 -28.18
C ASN A 208 12.05 19.12 -27.46
N SER A 209 12.13 19.16 -26.13
CA SER A 209 11.86 18.03 -25.25
C SER A 209 11.33 18.52 -23.91
N ILE A 210 10.61 17.65 -23.22
CA ILE A 210 10.21 17.83 -21.82
C ILE A 210 11.08 16.90 -21.00
N ILE A 211 11.78 17.44 -20.02
CA ILE A 211 12.68 16.69 -19.15
C ILE A 211 12.21 16.85 -17.72
N PHE A 212 12.04 15.73 -17.03
CA PHE A 212 11.82 15.69 -15.58
C PHE A 212 13.15 15.34 -14.92
N GLU A 213 13.74 16.29 -14.25
CA GLU A 213 14.97 16.11 -13.50
C GLU A 213 14.71 16.34 -12.00
N ALA A 214 15.25 15.47 -11.16
CA ALA A 214 15.31 15.77 -9.74
C ALA A 214 16.53 16.64 -9.45
N ASN A 215 16.32 17.69 -8.70
CA ASN A 215 17.43 18.43 -8.13
C ASN A 215 18.02 17.62 -6.96
N ARG A 216 18.98 16.73 -7.25
CA ARG A 216 19.64 15.87 -6.26
C ARG A 216 20.26 16.66 -5.12
N LEU A 217 20.77 17.87 -5.40
CA LEU A 217 21.31 18.79 -4.38
C LEU A 217 20.25 19.29 -3.39
N GLN A 218 18.99 19.31 -3.75
CA GLN A 218 17.93 19.72 -2.85
C GLN A 218 17.76 18.76 -1.67
N PHE A 219 18.02 17.48 -1.91
CA PHE A 219 17.88 16.41 -0.90
C PHE A 219 19.17 16.09 -0.15
N ALA A 220 20.31 16.63 -0.61
CA ALA A 220 21.58 16.50 0.09
C ALA A 220 21.55 17.23 1.45
N SER A 221 22.18 16.65 2.46
CA SER A 221 22.29 17.28 3.78
C SER A 221 23.06 18.60 3.70
N ASN A 222 22.89 19.44 4.72
CA ASN A 222 23.67 20.65 4.83
C ASN A 222 25.17 20.35 4.96
N GLU A 223 25.54 19.21 5.54
CA GLU A 223 26.92 18.76 5.66
C GLU A 223 27.48 18.37 4.30
N THR A 224 26.77 17.57 3.52
CA THR A 224 27.16 17.20 2.15
C THR A 224 27.31 18.42 1.26
N LYS A 225 26.38 19.39 1.34
CA LYS A 225 26.46 20.68 0.63
C LYS A 225 27.68 21.48 1.05
N ALA A 226 27.96 21.57 2.35
CA ALA A 226 29.11 22.29 2.86
C ALA A 226 30.44 21.64 2.44
N ASN A 227 30.52 20.32 2.47
CA ASN A 227 31.70 19.59 2.01
C ASN A 227 31.93 19.75 0.50
N MET A 228 30.88 19.66 -0.29
CA MET A 228 30.95 19.88 -1.74
C MET A 228 31.44 21.31 -2.07
N ILE A 229 30.94 22.33 -1.34
CA ILE A 229 31.40 23.70 -1.50
C ILE A 229 32.89 23.82 -1.11
N LYS A 230 33.31 23.22 -0.01
CA LYS A 230 34.71 23.25 0.44
C LYS A 230 35.66 22.62 -0.58
N GLU A 231 35.25 21.51 -1.22
CA GLU A 231 36.07 20.80 -2.20
C GLU A 231 36.11 21.52 -3.55
N LEU A 232 34.98 22.11 -4.00
CA LEU A 232 34.88 22.72 -5.31
C LEU A 232 35.32 24.20 -5.34
N MET A 233 35.28 24.92 -4.19
CA MET A 233 35.70 26.29 -4.09
C MET A 233 37.17 26.51 -4.46
N PRO A 234 38.16 25.67 -4.00
CA PRO A 234 39.55 25.80 -4.37
C PRO A 234 39.83 25.59 -5.87
N LEU A 235 38.90 24.87 -6.57
CA LEU A 235 38.99 24.59 -8.00
C LEU A 235 38.44 25.73 -8.87
N GLY A 236 37.95 26.81 -8.24
CA GLY A 236 37.40 27.97 -8.95
C GLY A 236 36.04 27.71 -9.62
N LEU A 237 35.35 26.60 -9.29
CA LEU A 237 34.06 26.23 -9.86
C LEU A 237 32.89 27.00 -9.22
N PHE A 238 33.11 27.61 -8.05
CA PHE A 238 32.16 28.49 -7.38
C PHE A 238 32.82 29.81 -7.07
N THR A 239 32.15 30.92 -7.40
CA THR A 239 32.52 32.28 -6.99
C THR A 239 31.64 32.71 -5.82
N ILE A 240 32.25 33.35 -4.82
CA ILE A 240 31.51 34.02 -3.74
C ILE A 240 31.03 35.36 -4.30
N ASN A 241 29.74 35.44 -4.55
CA ASN A 241 29.05 36.70 -4.82
C ASN A 241 28.04 36.95 -3.71
#